data_0adc37a40dba0c7a2546e173702d9b5b
#
_entry.id   0adc37a40dba0c7a2546e173702d9b5b
#
_cell.length_a   1.000
_cell.length_b   1.000
_cell.length_c   1.000
_cell.angle_alpha   90.00
_cell.angle_beta   90.00
_cell.angle_gamma   90.00
#
_symmetry.space_group_name_H-M   'P 1'
#
loop_
_entity.id
_entity.type
_entity.pdbx_description
1 polymer ?
#
loop_
_entity_poly.entity_id
_entity_poly.type
_entity_poly.pdbx_seq_one_letter_code
_entity_poly.pdbx_strand_id
1 'polypeptide(L)'
;MNEILLFLLSLAGAFVLRVCGFGFGVFTMAWLPYLLPSYGEATTLSGILAMAGSILVAFKNWRKIDWYKLTPILITFIVSSCASIHFVSVADDHLLKRILGVMLIIASLWFLAISKHVKVKPTLPVQITMGTISGVMGGLFAMHGPAAVLYFLACAKDKDEYVVLTMTYLLLGNIMMLGFRIHNGFLTPAVGHAFLYGIFAVAIGTWVGSKVFHRLSTDVVKKISYAYIAISGVLSLVMS
;
A
#
# COMPACT_ATOMS: atom_id res chain seq x y z
N MET A 1 -10.59 10.39 -18.00
CA MET A 1 -10.02 9.26 -17.24
C MET A 1 -10.37 7.96 -17.96
N ASN A 2 -9.44 7.02 -18.08
CA ASN A 2 -9.74 5.70 -18.66
C ASN A 2 -10.30 4.79 -17.54
N GLU A 3 -11.63 4.70 -17.45
CA GLU A 3 -12.34 3.99 -16.39
C GLU A 3 -12.11 2.46 -16.44
N ILE A 4 -11.95 1.92 -17.64
CA ILE A 4 -11.65 0.49 -17.84
C ILE A 4 -10.28 0.15 -17.26
N LEU A 5 -9.28 0.98 -17.54
CA LEU A 5 -7.92 0.77 -17.01
C LEU A 5 -7.91 0.93 -15.48
N LEU A 6 -8.61 1.94 -14.95
CA LEU A 6 -8.77 2.13 -13.50
C LEU A 6 -9.40 0.90 -12.84
N PHE A 7 -10.47 0.36 -13.45
CA PHE A 7 -11.16 -0.83 -12.94
C PHE A 7 -10.21 -2.04 -12.92
N LEU A 8 -9.52 -2.31 -14.01
CA LEU A 8 -8.58 -3.45 -14.12
C LEU A 8 -7.40 -3.33 -13.13
N LEU A 9 -6.84 -2.12 -12.97
CA LEU A 9 -5.77 -1.87 -12.00
C LEU A 9 -6.24 -2.06 -10.55
N SER A 10 -7.43 -1.57 -10.23
CA SER A 10 -8.02 -1.71 -8.89
C SER A 10 -8.34 -3.17 -8.57
N LEU A 11 -8.85 -3.91 -9.55
CA LEU A 11 -9.15 -5.35 -9.43
C LEU A 11 -7.87 -6.15 -9.19
N ALA A 12 -6.86 -5.95 -10.02
CA ALA A 12 -5.57 -6.64 -9.89
C ALA A 12 -4.85 -6.25 -8.59
N GLY A 13 -4.85 -4.96 -8.22
CA GLY A 13 -4.30 -4.48 -6.95
C GLY A 13 -4.97 -5.11 -5.73
N ALA A 14 -6.31 -5.22 -5.73
CA ALA A 14 -7.06 -5.85 -4.65
C ALA A 14 -6.81 -7.37 -4.57
N PHE A 15 -6.68 -8.03 -5.71
CA PHE A 15 -6.27 -9.43 -5.78
C PHE A 15 -4.87 -9.63 -5.14
N VAL A 16 -3.89 -8.82 -5.52
CA VAL A 16 -2.53 -8.87 -4.97
C VAL A 16 -2.54 -8.59 -3.46
N LEU A 17 -3.25 -7.55 -3.02
CA LEU A 17 -3.42 -7.24 -1.60
C LEU A 17 -3.97 -8.44 -0.82
N ARG A 18 -4.99 -9.10 -1.36
CA ARG A 18 -5.64 -10.23 -0.69
C ARG A 18 -4.75 -11.47 -0.61
N VAL A 19 -3.95 -11.73 -1.63
CA VAL A 19 -3.07 -12.91 -1.71
C VAL A 19 -1.75 -12.69 -0.97
N CYS A 20 -1.14 -11.51 -1.09
CA CYS A 20 0.17 -11.21 -0.50
C CYS A 20 0.08 -10.53 0.88
N GLY A 21 -1.08 -9.99 1.24
CA GLY A 21 -1.26 -9.20 2.46
C GLY A 21 -0.82 -7.73 2.33
N PHE A 22 -0.28 -7.32 1.19
CA PHE A 22 0.16 -5.96 0.88
C PHE A 22 0.26 -5.78 -0.64
N GLY A 23 0.61 -4.56 -1.09
CA GLY A 23 1.00 -4.31 -2.47
C GLY A 23 -0.07 -3.62 -3.32
N PHE A 24 -1.27 -3.32 -2.79
CA PHE A 24 -2.27 -2.56 -3.53
C PHE A 24 -1.68 -1.25 -4.08
N GLY A 25 -1.13 -0.41 -3.20
CA GLY A 25 -0.53 0.87 -3.60
C GLY A 25 0.65 0.68 -4.55
N VAL A 26 1.54 -0.27 -4.27
CA VAL A 26 2.70 -0.55 -5.15
C VAL A 26 2.25 -0.93 -6.55
N PHE A 27 1.15 -1.69 -6.66
CA PHE A 27 0.60 -2.12 -7.95
C PHE A 27 -0.13 -0.98 -8.66
N THR A 28 -0.97 -0.24 -7.96
CA THR A 28 -1.84 0.77 -8.59
C THR A 28 -1.12 2.09 -8.87
N MET A 29 -0.18 2.51 -7.99
CA MET A 29 0.54 3.79 -8.15
C MET A 29 1.48 3.83 -9.34
N ALA A 30 1.79 2.69 -9.96
CA ALA A 30 2.49 2.67 -11.24
C ALA A 30 1.74 3.43 -12.36
N TRP A 31 0.40 3.51 -12.28
CA TRP A 31 -0.43 4.10 -13.33
C TRP A 31 -1.41 5.17 -12.85
N LEU A 32 -1.88 5.13 -11.59
CA LEU A 32 -2.84 6.11 -11.07
C LEU A 32 -2.40 7.57 -11.25
N PRO A 33 -1.09 7.94 -11.07
CA PRO A 33 -0.64 9.32 -11.28
C PRO A 33 -0.78 9.84 -12.72
N TYR A 34 -1.03 8.96 -13.68
CA TYR A 34 -1.28 9.31 -15.09
C TYR A 34 -2.78 9.29 -15.44
N LEU A 35 -3.62 8.76 -14.56
CA LEU A 35 -5.07 8.67 -14.75
C LEU A 35 -5.83 9.78 -14.02
N LEU A 36 -5.24 10.39 -13.01
CA LEU A 36 -5.85 11.41 -12.17
C LEU A 36 -5.19 12.79 -12.38
N PRO A 37 -5.92 13.88 -12.08
CA PRO A 37 -5.44 15.24 -12.32
C PRO A 37 -4.16 15.60 -11.58
N SER A 38 -3.96 15.06 -10.36
CA SER A 38 -2.77 15.32 -9.56
C SER A 38 -2.24 14.05 -8.89
N TYR A 39 -0.96 14.10 -8.52
CA TYR A 39 -0.31 13.03 -7.78
C TYR A 39 -0.94 12.80 -6.39
N GLY A 40 -1.33 13.88 -5.71
CA GLY A 40 -2.03 13.82 -4.42
C GLY A 40 -3.38 13.09 -4.52
N GLU A 41 -4.15 13.33 -5.59
CA GLU A 41 -5.40 12.62 -5.86
C GLU A 41 -5.18 11.13 -6.12
N ALA A 42 -4.14 10.78 -6.88
CA ALA A 42 -3.77 9.39 -7.17
C ALA A 42 -3.44 8.61 -5.88
N THR A 43 -2.63 9.21 -5.01
CA THR A 43 -2.30 8.60 -3.70
C THR A 43 -3.51 8.49 -2.78
N THR A 44 -4.44 9.45 -2.84
CA THR A 44 -5.69 9.44 -2.07
C THR A 44 -6.60 8.32 -2.53
N LEU A 45 -6.84 8.19 -3.84
CA LEU A 45 -7.64 7.11 -4.39
C LEU A 45 -7.05 5.73 -4.05
N SER A 46 -5.74 5.55 -4.23
CA SER A 46 -5.06 4.30 -3.87
C SER A 46 -5.28 3.95 -2.39
N GLY A 47 -5.17 4.93 -1.48
CA GLY A 47 -5.35 4.74 -0.05
C GLY A 47 -6.77 4.31 0.34
N ILE A 48 -7.82 4.98 -0.19
CA ILE A 48 -9.21 4.64 0.14
C ILE A 48 -9.64 3.30 -0.47
N LEU A 49 -9.14 2.93 -1.64
CA LEU A 49 -9.41 1.60 -2.22
C LEU A 49 -8.67 0.49 -1.46
N ALA A 50 -7.43 0.70 -1.04
CA ALA A 50 -6.70 -0.24 -0.18
C ALA A 50 -7.37 -0.40 1.20
N MET A 51 -7.89 0.70 1.76
CA MET A 51 -8.67 0.68 3.00
C MET A 51 -9.92 -0.21 2.85
N ALA A 52 -10.68 -0.04 1.77
CA ALA A 52 -11.85 -0.86 1.49
C ALA A 52 -11.51 -2.36 1.39
N GLY A 53 -10.36 -2.71 0.78
CA GLY A 53 -9.89 -4.10 0.70
C GLY A 53 -9.47 -4.71 2.04
N SER A 54 -9.04 -3.90 3.00
CA SER A 54 -8.55 -4.37 4.32
C SER A 54 -9.63 -4.40 5.41
N ILE A 55 -10.72 -3.63 5.24
CA ILE A 55 -11.74 -3.40 6.29
C ILE A 55 -12.37 -4.69 6.82
N LEU A 56 -12.77 -5.59 5.94
CA LEU A 56 -13.46 -6.84 6.32
C LEU A 56 -12.58 -7.74 7.19
N VAL A 57 -11.29 -7.84 6.88
CA VAL A 57 -10.36 -8.68 7.63
C VAL A 57 -10.05 -8.09 8.99
N ALA A 58 -9.80 -6.78 9.05
CA ALA A 58 -9.52 -6.07 10.28
C ALA A 58 -10.72 -6.13 11.26
N PHE A 59 -11.93 -5.84 10.79
CA PHE A 59 -13.13 -5.87 11.65
C PHE A 59 -13.48 -7.27 12.15
N LYS A 60 -13.37 -8.29 11.32
CA LYS A 60 -13.70 -9.66 11.72
C LYS A 60 -12.82 -10.17 12.87
N ASN A 61 -11.60 -9.66 12.97
CA ASN A 61 -10.58 -10.17 13.90
C ASN A 61 -10.09 -9.13 14.92
N TRP A 62 -10.79 -8.02 15.10
CA TRP A 62 -10.35 -6.89 15.94
C TRP A 62 -10.02 -7.28 17.39
N ARG A 63 -10.67 -8.31 17.96
CA ARG A 63 -10.42 -8.82 19.31
C ARG A 63 -9.09 -9.59 19.42
N LYS A 64 -8.49 -10.00 18.31
CA LYS A 64 -7.23 -10.75 18.27
C LYS A 64 -6.00 -9.86 18.07
N ILE A 65 -6.18 -8.53 18.07
CA ILE A 65 -5.11 -7.57 17.80
C ILE A 65 -4.17 -7.50 19.01
N ASP A 66 -2.89 -7.76 18.80
CA ASP A 66 -1.84 -7.50 19.77
C ASP A 66 -1.38 -6.03 19.64
N TRP A 67 -1.99 -5.16 20.45
CA TRP A 67 -1.73 -3.73 20.44
C TRP A 67 -0.30 -3.37 20.83
N TYR A 68 0.37 -4.19 21.64
CA TYR A 68 1.77 -3.96 22.01
C TYR A 68 2.71 -4.03 20.81
N LYS A 69 2.43 -4.95 19.88
CA LYS A 69 3.17 -5.09 18.63
C LYS A 69 2.78 -4.01 17.60
N LEU A 70 1.55 -3.53 17.63
CA LEU A 70 1.00 -2.62 16.62
C LEU A 70 1.25 -1.14 16.94
N THR A 71 1.09 -0.73 18.20
CA THR A 71 1.06 0.69 18.57
C THR A 71 2.35 1.45 18.27
N PRO A 72 3.57 0.95 18.61
CA PRO A 72 4.79 1.73 18.37
C PRO A 72 5.06 1.97 16.88
N ILE A 73 4.87 0.96 16.05
CA ILE A 73 5.04 1.09 14.60
C ILE A 73 3.97 1.99 13.98
N LEU A 74 2.75 1.98 14.51
CA LEU A 74 1.65 2.84 14.04
C LEU A 74 1.88 4.31 14.39
N ILE A 75 2.36 4.62 15.60
CA ILE A 75 2.65 6.01 16.03
C ILE A 75 3.73 6.62 15.14
N THR A 76 4.85 5.93 14.95
CA THR A 76 5.96 6.42 14.12
C THR A 76 5.56 6.55 12.65
N PHE A 77 4.72 5.64 12.17
CA PHE A 77 4.08 5.73 10.86
C PHE A 77 3.25 7.01 10.71
N ILE A 78 2.37 7.32 11.67
CA ILE A 78 1.48 8.49 11.60
C ILE A 78 2.31 9.77 11.51
N VAL A 79 3.32 9.92 12.38
CA VAL A 79 4.16 11.11 12.41
C VAL A 79 4.92 11.30 11.09
N SER A 80 5.57 10.24 10.60
CA SER A 80 6.35 10.32 9.35
C SER A 80 5.47 10.44 8.10
N SER A 81 4.28 9.84 8.09
CA SER A 81 3.33 9.97 6.97
C SER A 81 2.73 11.37 6.90
N CYS A 82 2.45 12.02 8.04
CA CYS A 82 1.99 13.40 8.07
C CYS A 82 3.00 14.35 7.39
N ALA A 83 4.28 14.27 7.78
CA ALA A 83 5.35 15.06 7.17
C ALA A 83 5.48 14.79 5.67
N SER A 84 5.38 13.52 5.27
CA SER A 84 5.48 13.11 3.86
C SER A 84 4.30 13.57 3.01
N ILE A 85 3.06 13.55 3.54
CA ILE A 85 1.88 14.04 2.83
C ILE A 85 1.95 15.57 2.68
N HIS A 86 2.47 16.28 3.71
CA HIS A 86 2.72 17.71 3.59
C HIS A 86 3.75 18.00 2.47
N PHE A 87 4.82 17.20 2.37
CA PHE A 87 5.76 17.33 1.26
C PHE A 87 5.08 17.13 -0.10
N VAL A 88 4.19 16.14 -0.25
CA VAL A 88 3.41 15.93 -1.48
C VAL A 88 2.56 17.16 -1.84
N SER A 89 2.04 17.90 -0.84
CA SER A 89 1.19 19.08 -1.10
C SER A 89 1.94 20.29 -1.64
N VAL A 90 3.27 20.34 -1.47
CA VAL A 90 4.11 21.46 -1.90
C VAL A 90 5.07 21.10 -3.04
N ALA A 91 5.28 19.81 -3.30
CA ALA A 91 6.20 19.33 -4.32
C ALA A 91 5.54 19.30 -5.70
N ASP A 92 6.35 19.43 -6.74
CA ASP A 92 5.92 19.31 -8.13
C ASP A 92 5.55 17.87 -8.50
N ASP A 93 4.47 17.69 -9.24
CA ASP A 93 3.96 16.37 -9.67
C ASP A 93 4.97 15.61 -10.54
N HIS A 94 5.75 16.28 -11.40
CA HIS A 94 6.79 15.63 -12.20
C HIS A 94 7.91 15.06 -11.32
N LEU A 95 8.34 15.85 -10.32
CA LEU A 95 9.32 15.38 -9.33
C LEU A 95 8.80 14.14 -8.59
N LEU A 96 7.55 14.17 -8.12
CA LEU A 96 6.94 13.06 -7.40
C LEU A 96 6.83 11.80 -8.26
N LYS A 97 6.46 11.91 -9.54
CA LYS A 97 6.42 10.79 -10.49
C LYS A 97 7.81 10.19 -10.74
N ARG A 98 8.85 11.02 -10.86
CA ARG A 98 10.24 10.54 -11.00
C ARG A 98 10.72 9.79 -9.75
N ILE A 99 10.49 10.36 -8.56
CA ILE A 99 10.85 9.70 -7.30
C ILE A 99 10.08 8.38 -7.17
N LEU A 100 8.78 8.34 -7.54
CA LEU A 100 7.97 7.13 -7.57
C LEU A 100 8.60 6.07 -8.49
N GLY A 101 8.99 6.44 -9.72
CA GLY A 101 9.63 5.52 -10.66
C GLY A 101 10.90 4.88 -10.09
N VAL A 102 11.80 5.69 -9.52
CA VAL A 102 13.00 5.21 -8.82
C VAL A 102 12.64 4.27 -7.67
N MET A 103 11.66 4.66 -6.85
CA MET A 103 11.22 3.85 -5.70
C MET A 103 10.60 2.52 -6.12
N LEU A 104 9.85 2.47 -7.22
CA LEU A 104 9.30 1.23 -7.76
C LEU A 104 10.41 0.26 -8.20
N ILE A 105 11.46 0.75 -8.84
CA ILE A 105 12.63 -0.05 -9.22
C ILE A 105 13.35 -0.57 -7.97
N ILE A 106 13.65 0.32 -7.02
CA ILE A 106 14.31 -0.07 -5.76
C ILE A 106 13.47 -1.11 -5.01
N ALA A 107 12.15 -0.90 -4.89
CA ALA A 107 11.25 -1.83 -4.23
C ALA A 107 11.23 -3.19 -4.94
N SER A 108 11.19 -3.20 -6.27
CA SER A 108 11.24 -4.45 -7.05
C SER A 108 12.53 -5.23 -6.82
N LEU A 109 13.69 -4.56 -6.93
CA LEU A 109 15.00 -5.17 -6.69
C LEU A 109 15.13 -5.69 -5.26
N TRP A 110 14.65 -4.91 -4.28
CA TRP A 110 14.61 -5.33 -2.88
C TRP A 110 13.79 -6.61 -2.69
N PHE A 111 12.58 -6.64 -3.24
CA PHE A 111 11.71 -7.81 -3.09
C PHE A 111 12.24 -9.05 -3.83
N LEU A 112 12.86 -8.88 -4.98
CA LEU A 112 13.41 -9.99 -5.76
C LEU A 112 14.69 -10.57 -5.13
N ALA A 113 15.62 -9.70 -4.70
CA ALA A 113 16.97 -10.11 -4.32
C ALA A 113 17.17 -10.25 -2.81
N ILE A 114 16.57 -9.35 -1.99
CA ILE A 114 16.98 -9.14 -0.60
C ILE A 114 15.94 -9.63 0.41
N SER A 115 14.65 -9.51 0.12
CA SER A 115 13.58 -9.72 1.11
C SER A 115 13.59 -11.10 1.78
N LYS A 116 14.07 -12.13 1.11
CA LYS A 116 14.17 -13.51 1.63
C LYS A 116 15.26 -13.68 2.69
N HIS A 117 16.25 -12.80 2.71
CA HIS A 117 17.45 -12.92 3.56
C HIS A 117 17.40 -12.01 4.79
N VAL A 118 16.46 -11.07 4.83
CA VAL A 118 16.34 -10.12 5.94
C VAL A 118 15.59 -10.77 7.10
N LYS A 119 16.31 -10.96 8.21
CA LYS A 119 15.74 -11.36 9.49
C LYS A 119 15.61 -10.12 10.38
N VAL A 120 14.39 -9.72 10.63
CA VAL A 120 14.06 -8.57 11.49
C VAL A 120 13.79 -9.07 12.90
N LYS A 121 14.40 -8.44 13.92
CA LYS A 121 14.08 -8.73 15.33
C LYS A 121 12.99 -7.76 15.81
N PRO A 122 11.94 -8.24 16.52
CA PRO A 122 10.84 -7.39 16.99
C PRO A 122 11.23 -6.54 18.22
N THR A 123 12.18 -5.61 18.03
CA THR A 123 12.64 -4.69 19.06
C THR A 123 12.09 -3.28 18.85
N LEU A 124 12.01 -2.47 19.90
CA LEU A 124 11.49 -1.10 19.81
C LEU A 124 12.23 -0.22 18.77
N PRO A 125 13.57 -0.23 18.68
CA PRO A 125 14.26 0.52 17.62
C PRO A 125 13.86 0.08 16.22
N VAL A 126 13.62 -1.22 16.01
CA VAL A 126 13.17 -1.75 14.72
C VAL A 126 11.73 -1.33 14.43
N GLN A 127 10.84 -1.32 15.43
CA GLN A 127 9.47 -0.80 15.29
C GLN A 127 9.48 0.66 14.82
N ILE A 128 10.31 1.50 15.47
CA ILE A 128 10.45 2.91 15.13
C ILE A 128 10.97 3.06 13.69
N THR A 129 12.03 2.36 13.34
CA THR A 129 12.63 2.44 12.00
C THR A 129 11.66 1.96 10.91
N MET A 130 11.02 0.80 11.11
CA MET A 130 10.07 0.24 10.14
C MET A 130 8.81 1.10 10.02
N GLY A 131 8.33 1.67 11.13
CA GLY A 131 7.22 2.62 11.13
C GLY A 131 7.55 3.91 10.39
N THR A 132 8.74 4.47 10.60
CA THR A 132 9.20 5.66 9.89
C THR A 132 9.34 5.41 8.39
N ILE A 133 10.02 4.34 7.98
CA ILE A 133 10.15 3.97 6.56
C ILE A 133 8.77 3.74 5.93
N SER A 134 7.91 2.99 6.62
CA SER A 134 6.55 2.72 6.17
C SER A 134 5.72 4.00 6.05
N GLY A 135 5.86 4.94 6.98
CA GLY A 135 5.16 6.22 6.94
C GLY A 135 5.63 7.13 5.81
N VAL A 136 6.93 7.20 5.57
CA VAL A 136 7.49 7.94 4.43
C VAL A 136 6.97 7.34 3.12
N MET A 137 7.08 6.03 2.94
CA MET A 137 6.57 5.33 1.75
C MET A 137 5.05 5.46 1.61
N GLY A 138 4.32 5.41 2.72
CA GLY A 138 2.86 5.55 2.76
C GLY A 138 2.41 6.96 2.39
N GLY A 139 3.03 7.96 2.99
CA GLY A 139 2.72 9.38 2.73
C GLY A 139 3.05 9.81 1.30
N LEU A 140 4.25 9.49 0.82
CA LEU A 140 4.71 9.85 -0.52
C LEU A 140 4.03 9.03 -1.62
N PHE A 141 3.86 7.72 -1.44
CA PHE A 141 3.53 6.81 -2.55
C PHE A 141 2.30 5.94 -2.31
N ALA A 142 1.59 6.10 -1.18
CA ALA A 142 0.54 5.19 -0.75
C ALA A 142 1.00 3.70 -0.61
N MET A 143 2.27 3.46 -0.30
CA MET A 143 2.95 2.15 -0.28
C MET A 143 3.46 1.75 1.11
N HIS A 144 2.68 1.91 2.16
CA HIS A 144 3.12 1.68 3.53
C HIS A 144 3.24 0.19 3.95
N GLY A 145 2.78 -0.74 3.08
CA GLY A 145 2.81 -2.17 3.38
C GLY A 145 4.20 -2.81 3.53
N PRO A 146 5.15 -2.59 2.61
CA PRO A 146 6.38 -3.37 2.53
C PRO A 146 7.21 -3.43 3.82
N ALA A 147 7.51 -2.28 4.43
CA ALA A 147 8.32 -2.21 5.66
C ALA A 147 7.56 -2.81 6.87
N ALA A 148 6.26 -2.50 6.99
CA ALA A 148 5.42 -3.03 8.06
C ALA A 148 5.27 -4.54 7.97
N VAL A 149 5.11 -5.10 6.77
CA VAL A 149 5.02 -6.54 6.53
C VAL A 149 6.27 -7.27 6.99
N LEU A 150 7.48 -6.75 6.73
CA LEU A 150 8.72 -7.34 7.22
C LEU A 150 8.75 -7.41 8.75
N TYR A 151 8.31 -6.37 9.41
CA TYR A 151 8.20 -6.37 10.87
C TYR A 151 7.16 -7.36 11.38
N PHE A 152 5.94 -7.36 10.83
CA PHE A 152 4.88 -8.26 11.29
C PHE A 152 5.18 -9.73 11.01
N LEU A 153 5.86 -10.05 9.90
CA LEU A 153 6.35 -11.41 9.65
C LEU A 153 7.35 -11.90 10.69
N ALA A 154 8.13 -10.98 11.25
CA ALA A 154 9.14 -11.32 12.28
C ALA A 154 8.53 -11.46 13.68
N CYS A 155 7.44 -10.74 14.00
CA CYS A 155 6.86 -10.70 15.34
C CYS A 155 5.59 -11.54 15.51
N ALA A 156 4.92 -11.92 14.42
CA ALA A 156 3.71 -12.73 14.48
C ALA A 156 4.04 -14.20 14.89
N LYS A 157 3.21 -14.76 15.75
CA LYS A 157 3.33 -16.15 16.23
C LYS A 157 2.91 -17.16 15.16
N ASP A 158 1.92 -16.77 14.36
CA ASP A 158 1.34 -17.59 13.31
C ASP A 158 0.84 -16.73 12.13
N LYS A 159 0.35 -17.41 11.09
CA LYS A 159 -0.17 -16.76 9.88
C LYS A 159 -1.41 -15.89 10.15
N ASP A 160 -2.25 -16.28 11.09
CA ASP A 160 -3.49 -15.57 11.40
C ASP A 160 -3.18 -14.25 12.12
N GLU A 161 -2.29 -14.29 13.12
CA GLU A 161 -1.82 -13.08 13.80
C GLU A 161 -1.14 -12.11 12.82
N TYR A 162 -0.29 -12.62 11.92
CA TYR A 162 0.33 -11.83 10.86
C TYR A 162 -0.71 -11.09 10.00
N VAL A 163 -1.73 -11.81 9.52
CA VAL A 163 -2.77 -11.22 8.68
C VAL A 163 -3.57 -10.17 9.45
N VAL A 164 -3.92 -10.44 10.70
CA VAL A 164 -4.66 -9.51 11.55
C VAL A 164 -3.87 -8.24 11.82
N LEU A 165 -2.61 -8.34 12.22
CA LEU A 165 -1.74 -7.19 12.49
C LEU A 165 -1.54 -6.36 11.23
N THR A 166 -1.25 -7.00 10.10
CA THR A 166 -1.00 -6.32 8.84
C THR A 166 -2.26 -5.60 8.34
N MET A 167 -3.41 -6.27 8.30
CA MET A 167 -4.66 -5.66 7.81
C MET A 167 -5.16 -4.55 8.72
N THR A 168 -4.98 -4.68 10.04
CA THR A 168 -5.32 -3.62 11.00
C THR A 168 -4.40 -2.42 10.82
N TYR A 169 -3.10 -2.63 10.66
CA TYR A 169 -2.14 -1.57 10.39
C TYR A 169 -2.47 -0.82 9.10
N LEU A 170 -2.76 -1.56 8.01
CA LEU A 170 -3.14 -0.98 6.73
C LEU A 170 -4.44 -0.17 6.84
N LEU A 171 -5.43 -0.69 7.56
CA LEU A 171 -6.70 0.00 7.78
C LEU A 171 -6.51 1.30 8.56
N LEU A 172 -5.91 1.23 9.75
CA LEU A 172 -5.71 2.39 10.61
C LEU A 172 -4.78 3.42 9.97
N GLY A 173 -3.71 2.97 9.32
CA GLY A 173 -2.81 3.83 8.57
C GLY A 173 -3.50 4.58 7.44
N ASN A 174 -4.32 3.91 6.65
CA ASN A 174 -5.08 4.56 5.57
C ASN A 174 -6.13 5.54 6.11
N ILE A 175 -6.81 5.23 7.23
CA ILE A 175 -7.75 6.16 7.87
C ILE A 175 -7.03 7.46 8.29
N MET A 176 -5.87 7.34 8.93
CA MET A 176 -5.07 8.49 9.37
C MET A 176 -4.53 9.30 8.18
N MET A 177 -3.97 8.62 7.18
CA MET A 177 -3.50 9.29 5.96
C MET A 177 -4.63 9.98 5.21
N LEU A 178 -5.84 9.39 5.18
CA LEU A 178 -7.00 10.01 4.54
C LEU A 178 -7.35 11.34 5.21
N GLY A 179 -7.32 11.41 6.54
CA GLY A 179 -7.53 12.67 7.28
C GLY A 179 -6.54 13.76 6.85
N PHE A 180 -5.24 13.44 6.77
CA PHE A 180 -4.23 14.40 6.31
C PHE A 180 -4.40 14.78 4.84
N ARG A 181 -4.79 13.85 3.97
CA ARG A 181 -5.02 14.11 2.54
C ARG A 181 -6.26 14.97 2.30
N ILE A 182 -7.32 14.77 3.07
CA ILE A 182 -8.50 15.66 3.06
C ILE A 182 -8.10 17.07 3.47
N HIS A 183 -7.33 17.21 4.54
CA HIS A 183 -6.84 18.53 5.01
C HIS A 183 -6.01 19.26 3.94
N ASN A 184 -5.24 18.53 3.13
CA ASN A 184 -4.46 19.07 2.02
C ASN A 184 -5.25 19.19 0.69
N GLY A 185 -6.58 18.99 0.69
CA GLY A 185 -7.43 19.17 -0.47
C GLY A 185 -7.35 18.08 -1.55
N PHE A 186 -6.76 16.92 -1.25
CA PHE A 186 -6.60 15.84 -2.24
C PHE A 186 -7.83 14.96 -2.43
N LEU A 187 -8.88 15.13 -1.61
CA LEU A 187 -10.16 14.45 -1.82
C LEU A 187 -11.08 15.32 -2.68
N THR A 188 -10.96 15.19 -3.99
CA THR A 188 -11.70 15.96 -4.98
C THR A 188 -12.89 15.17 -5.55
N PRO A 189 -13.81 15.84 -6.30
CA PRO A 189 -14.85 15.13 -7.04
C PRO A 189 -14.33 14.09 -8.03
N ALA A 190 -13.14 14.32 -8.62
CA ALA A 190 -12.49 13.36 -9.50
C ALA A 190 -12.12 12.07 -8.78
N VAL A 191 -11.60 12.16 -7.54
CA VAL A 191 -11.33 11.01 -6.66
C VAL A 191 -12.63 10.30 -6.31
N GLY A 192 -13.70 11.03 -5.98
CA GLY A 192 -15.01 10.46 -5.67
C GLY A 192 -15.59 9.67 -6.84
N HIS A 193 -15.52 10.22 -8.04
CA HIS A 193 -15.97 9.54 -9.27
C HIS A 193 -15.14 8.27 -9.54
N ALA A 194 -13.81 8.37 -9.47
CA ALA A 194 -12.90 7.24 -9.64
C ALA A 194 -13.12 6.13 -8.59
N PHE A 195 -13.45 6.51 -7.36
CA PHE A 195 -13.75 5.58 -6.27
C PHE A 195 -14.97 4.71 -6.58
N LEU A 196 -16.02 5.25 -7.20
CA LEU A 196 -17.22 4.48 -7.55
C LEU A 196 -16.91 3.30 -8.48
N TYR A 197 -16.03 3.48 -9.45
CA TYR A 197 -15.58 2.37 -10.32
C TYR A 197 -14.61 1.44 -9.59
N GLY A 198 -13.69 2.02 -8.83
CA GLY A 198 -12.65 1.28 -8.12
C GLY A 198 -13.20 0.36 -7.03
N ILE A 199 -14.26 0.76 -6.31
CA ILE A 199 -14.79 -0.02 -5.18
C ILE A 199 -15.40 -1.35 -5.65
N PHE A 200 -16.11 -1.37 -6.79
CA PHE A 200 -16.63 -2.62 -7.37
C PHE A 200 -15.49 -3.54 -7.81
N ALA A 201 -14.45 -2.98 -8.43
CA ALA A 201 -13.25 -3.71 -8.80
C ALA A 201 -12.54 -4.32 -7.59
N VAL A 202 -12.40 -3.55 -6.49
CA VAL A 202 -11.83 -4.02 -5.23
C VAL A 202 -12.65 -5.15 -4.63
N ALA A 203 -13.98 -5.05 -4.62
CA ALA A 203 -14.85 -6.10 -4.12
C ALA A 203 -14.66 -7.42 -4.90
N ILE A 204 -14.66 -7.34 -6.24
CA ILE A 204 -14.43 -8.50 -7.10
C ILE A 204 -13.01 -9.06 -6.92
N GLY A 205 -11.98 -8.22 -6.95
CA GLY A 205 -10.58 -8.62 -6.79
C GLY A 205 -10.31 -9.29 -5.44
N THR A 206 -10.87 -8.75 -4.35
CA THR A 206 -10.78 -9.33 -3.01
C THR A 206 -11.51 -10.68 -2.93
N TRP A 207 -12.68 -10.79 -3.54
CA TRP A 207 -13.45 -12.05 -3.57
C TRP A 207 -12.71 -13.14 -4.34
N VAL A 208 -12.21 -12.83 -5.54
CA VAL A 208 -11.41 -13.76 -6.37
C VAL A 208 -10.13 -14.13 -5.61
N GLY A 209 -9.41 -13.14 -5.08
CA GLY A 209 -8.20 -13.36 -4.30
C GLY A 209 -8.44 -14.27 -3.08
N SER A 210 -9.59 -14.14 -2.41
CA SER A 210 -9.95 -15.00 -1.28
C SER A 210 -10.16 -16.46 -1.68
N LYS A 211 -10.77 -16.72 -2.84
CA LYS A 211 -10.96 -18.10 -3.36
C LYS A 211 -9.65 -18.74 -3.79
N VAL A 212 -8.75 -17.95 -4.31
CA VAL A 212 -7.49 -18.42 -4.90
C VAL A 212 -6.36 -18.47 -3.87
N PHE A 213 -6.48 -17.72 -2.76
CA PHE A 213 -5.48 -17.62 -1.69
C PHE A 213 -4.94 -18.97 -1.20
N HIS A 214 -5.79 -20.00 -1.13
CA HIS A 214 -5.40 -21.34 -0.69
C HIS A 214 -4.82 -22.22 -1.82
N ARG A 215 -5.00 -21.82 -3.08
CA ARG A 215 -4.60 -22.61 -4.26
C ARG A 215 -3.32 -22.13 -4.92
N LEU A 216 -3.03 -20.81 -4.86
CA LEU A 216 -1.82 -20.24 -5.43
C LEU A 216 -0.67 -20.28 -4.42
N SER A 217 0.50 -20.64 -4.90
CA SER A 217 1.74 -20.41 -4.19
C SER A 217 1.96 -18.90 -4.09
N THR A 218 2.06 -18.41 -2.87
CA THR A 218 2.35 -16.99 -2.58
C THR A 218 3.63 -16.51 -3.30
N ASP A 219 4.60 -17.40 -3.48
CA ASP A 219 5.86 -17.09 -4.16
C ASP A 219 5.68 -16.78 -5.66
N VAL A 220 4.78 -17.49 -6.34
CA VAL A 220 4.47 -17.23 -7.76
C VAL A 220 3.81 -15.87 -7.91
N VAL A 221 2.82 -15.56 -7.08
CA VAL A 221 2.12 -14.26 -7.11
C VAL A 221 3.10 -13.12 -6.80
N LYS A 222 3.97 -13.28 -5.80
CA LYS A 222 5.01 -12.31 -5.47
C LYS A 222 5.94 -12.07 -6.65
N LYS A 223 6.46 -13.10 -7.30
CA LYS A 223 7.39 -12.97 -8.45
C LYS A 223 6.74 -12.21 -9.61
N ILE A 224 5.49 -12.55 -9.96
CA ILE A 224 4.74 -11.86 -11.03
C ILE A 224 4.52 -10.38 -10.65
N SER A 225 4.11 -10.11 -9.41
CA SER A 225 3.91 -8.73 -8.93
C SER A 225 5.20 -7.93 -8.96
N TYR A 226 6.32 -8.51 -8.57
CA TYR A 226 7.62 -7.81 -8.57
C TYR A 226 8.13 -7.52 -9.98
N ALA A 227 7.96 -8.46 -10.91
CA ALA A 227 8.27 -8.22 -12.32
C ALA A 227 7.43 -7.08 -12.90
N TYR A 228 6.11 -7.08 -12.61
CA TYR A 228 5.21 -5.97 -12.99
C TYR A 228 5.67 -4.63 -12.42
N ILE A 229 6.02 -4.58 -11.13
CA ILE A 229 6.47 -3.36 -10.44
C ILE A 229 7.76 -2.83 -11.08
N ALA A 230 8.73 -3.71 -11.42
CA ALA A 230 9.97 -3.32 -12.06
C ALA A 230 9.72 -2.67 -13.44
N ILE A 231 8.91 -3.33 -14.27
CA ILE A 231 8.54 -2.82 -15.61
C ILE A 231 7.83 -1.46 -15.46
N SER A 232 6.87 -1.37 -14.54
CA SER A 232 6.12 -0.14 -14.30
C SER A 232 7.01 1.00 -13.79
N GLY A 233 8.02 0.69 -12.96
CA GLY A 233 9.01 1.67 -12.50
C GLY A 233 9.83 2.26 -13.65
N VAL A 234 10.30 1.42 -14.58
CA VAL A 234 11.00 1.88 -15.78
C VAL A 234 10.09 2.75 -16.65
N LEU A 235 8.85 2.30 -16.89
CA LEU A 235 7.88 3.08 -17.68
C LEU A 235 7.59 4.43 -17.03
N SER A 236 7.42 4.46 -15.71
CA SER A 236 7.19 5.72 -14.96
C SER A 236 8.34 6.72 -15.13
N LEU A 237 9.59 6.26 -15.15
CA LEU A 237 10.76 7.11 -15.40
C LEU A 237 10.84 7.63 -16.84
N VAL A 238 10.40 6.85 -17.81
CA VAL A 238 10.41 7.26 -19.24
C VAL A 238 9.28 8.25 -19.52
N MET A 239 8.14 8.13 -18.82
CA MET A 239 6.94 8.96 -19.02
C MET A 239 6.91 10.25 -18.18
N SER A 240 7.81 10.41 -17.21
CA SER A 240 7.92 11.60 -16.35
C SER A 240 8.97 12.58 -16.88
#